data_21281eee6b1635dcb116d411b22bc24b
#
_entry.id   21281eee6b1635dcb116d411b22bc24b
#
_cell.length_a   1.000
_cell.length_b   1.000
_cell.length_c   1.000
_cell.angle_alpha   90.00
_cell.angle_beta   90.00
_cell.angle_gamma   90.00
#
_symmetry.space_group_name_H-M   'P 1'
#
loop_
_entity.id
_entity.type
_entity.pdbx_description
1 polymer ?
#
loop_
_entity_poly.entity_id
_entity_poly.type
_entity_poly.pdbx_seq_one_letter_code
_entity_poly.pdbx_strand_id
1 'polypeptide(L)'
;NVKVPVANRLHKEGKGLNVALTCLNYGRCTLSSGILGAAKKARDQATKWARTRYQFNRPLSDFDLVQEKIARMAAYTYAIDAMLYMMTGMLDRHDSDIMVETAAAKVFASEMGWQVIDDAMQIMGGEGYMTENELERAFRDARIYRIVEGANEVMWSFVFAYGGKQLAEQMLGVQTAMFYDTDENPFENIGRMVTNALNPAIMSRAIPLGLQLVLRIKPKKPVISGYHPDLRPFADRLAKLVRDHSHWFKLASMKNKEHIVTRQTIQARISDTAIHLFAMSAVLSKLSAQLRAGVRGTEFLRDQAAALHFFEMAELTINENIRALNKNADRSMREAAKAAIDHTDTLSDGKFYISERSPVSAGNGRATEQQHIKQFPGGSQLEMGDGRSTDAEVEVKPRA
;
A
#
# COMPACT_ATOMS: atom_id res chain seq x y z
N ASN A 1 -0.75 -33.94 -12.15
CA ASN A 1 -0.58 -34.76 -10.93
C ASN A 1 0.87 -35.15 -10.82
N VAL A 2 1.54 -34.69 -9.72
CA VAL A 2 2.93 -35.03 -9.41
C VAL A 2 2.95 -35.73 -8.06
N LYS A 3 3.60 -36.89 -7.98
CA LYS A 3 3.84 -37.61 -6.73
C LYS A 3 5.19 -37.18 -6.15
N VAL A 4 5.20 -36.71 -4.91
CA VAL A 4 6.42 -36.35 -4.17
C VAL A 4 6.48 -37.07 -2.83
N PRO A 5 7.68 -37.42 -2.33
CA PRO A 5 7.83 -38.00 -1.01
C PRO A 5 7.29 -37.07 0.09
N VAL A 6 6.63 -37.60 1.11
CA VAL A 6 6.14 -36.85 2.24
C VAL A 6 7.25 -36.08 2.98
N ALA A 7 8.45 -36.60 2.99
CA ALA A 7 9.65 -35.97 3.56
C ALA A 7 10.00 -34.61 2.89
N ASN A 8 9.55 -34.38 1.65
CA ASN A 8 9.77 -33.11 0.95
C ASN A 8 8.77 -32.01 1.35
N ARG A 9 7.87 -32.27 2.28
CA ARG A 9 6.94 -31.27 2.80
C ARG A 9 7.68 -30.24 3.66
N LEU A 10 7.60 -28.96 3.29
CA LEU A 10 8.37 -27.88 3.91
C LEU A 10 7.84 -27.45 5.30
N HIS A 11 6.58 -27.68 5.59
CA HIS A 11 5.94 -27.23 6.82
C HIS A 11 4.84 -28.22 7.24
N LYS A 12 4.16 -27.92 8.35
CA LYS A 12 3.00 -28.68 8.81
C LYS A 12 1.90 -28.65 7.75
N GLU A 13 1.07 -29.67 7.75
CA GLU A 13 -0.09 -29.81 6.88
C GLU A 13 -1.05 -28.61 7.05
N GLY A 14 -1.62 -28.13 5.96
CA GLY A 14 -2.46 -26.93 5.95
C GLY A 14 -1.72 -25.59 6.07
N LYS A 15 -0.40 -25.56 6.23
CA LYS A 15 0.40 -24.31 6.39
C LYS A 15 1.17 -23.88 5.13
N GLY A 16 0.91 -24.51 3.97
CA GLY A 16 1.60 -24.18 2.72
C GLY A 16 1.43 -22.73 2.28
N LEU A 17 0.24 -22.13 2.48
CA LEU A 17 0.01 -20.72 2.18
C LEU A 17 0.91 -19.80 3.01
N ASN A 18 1.13 -20.12 4.30
CA ASN A 18 2.01 -19.31 5.16
C ASN A 18 3.44 -19.32 4.64
N VAL A 19 3.94 -20.50 4.16
CA VAL A 19 5.28 -20.60 3.54
C VAL A 19 5.35 -19.71 2.31
N ALA A 20 4.35 -19.77 1.42
CA ALA A 20 4.31 -18.96 0.21
C ALA A 20 4.30 -17.45 0.53
N LEU A 21 3.48 -17.02 1.49
CA LEU A 21 3.40 -15.61 1.91
C LEU A 21 4.72 -15.12 2.54
N THR A 22 5.40 -15.97 3.30
CA THR A 22 6.73 -15.63 3.84
C THR A 22 7.75 -15.45 2.72
N CYS A 23 7.80 -16.35 1.72
CA CYS A 23 8.66 -16.19 0.55
C CYS A 23 8.38 -14.88 -0.20
N LEU A 24 7.09 -14.50 -0.37
CA LEU A 24 6.70 -13.25 -1.02
C LEU A 24 7.21 -12.01 -0.26
N ASN A 25 7.31 -12.05 1.07
CA ASN A 25 7.86 -10.92 1.83
C ASN A 25 9.34 -10.65 1.45
N TYR A 26 10.14 -11.71 1.33
CA TYR A 26 11.53 -11.60 0.85
C TYR A 26 11.58 -11.16 -0.62
N GLY A 27 10.72 -11.73 -1.47
CA GLY A 27 10.60 -11.37 -2.87
C GLY A 27 10.29 -9.88 -3.07
N ARG A 28 9.42 -9.30 -2.25
CA ARG A 28 9.11 -7.85 -2.28
C ARG A 28 10.31 -6.98 -1.91
N CYS A 29 11.15 -7.44 -0.98
CA CYS A 29 12.40 -6.74 -0.63
C CYS A 29 13.37 -6.74 -1.80
N THR A 30 13.65 -7.90 -2.39
CA THR A 30 14.60 -8.05 -3.51
C THR A 30 14.11 -7.30 -4.75
N LEU A 31 12.81 -7.33 -5.05
CA LEU A 31 12.19 -6.55 -6.11
C LEU A 31 12.42 -5.04 -5.89
N SER A 32 12.14 -4.55 -4.68
CA SER A 32 12.34 -3.13 -4.34
C SER A 32 13.80 -2.69 -4.48
N SER A 33 14.77 -3.56 -4.17
CA SER A 33 16.19 -3.27 -4.35
C SER A 33 16.61 -3.24 -5.82
N GLY A 34 16.05 -4.14 -6.62
CA GLY A 34 16.30 -4.18 -8.07
C GLY A 34 15.86 -2.91 -8.77
N ILE A 35 14.63 -2.45 -8.51
CA ILE A 35 14.14 -1.22 -9.12
C ILE A 35 14.87 0.03 -8.59
N LEU A 36 15.27 0.05 -7.31
CA LEU A 36 16.08 1.13 -6.75
C LEU A 36 17.42 1.27 -7.49
N GLY A 37 18.10 0.16 -7.78
CA GLY A 37 19.36 0.16 -8.52
C GLY A 37 19.18 0.75 -9.91
N ALA A 38 18.16 0.31 -10.66
CA ALA A 38 17.82 0.83 -11.97
C ALA A 38 17.45 2.32 -11.92
N ALA A 39 16.63 2.72 -10.95
CA ALA A 39 16.22 4.12 -10.77
C ALA A 39 17.38 5.05 -10.43
N LYS A 40 18.33 4.63 -9.56
CA LYS A 40 19.54 5.40 -9.26
C LYS A 40 20.38 5.60 -10.53
N LYS A 41 20.60 4.55 -11.31
CA LYS A 41 21.35 4.62 -12.57
C LYS A 41 20.67 5.55 -13.58
N ALA A 42 19.38 5.39 -13.78
CA ALA A 42 18.57 6.22 -14.69
C ALA A 42 18.62 7.71 -14.30
N ARG A 43 18.42 8.02 -13.01
CA ARG A 43 18.54 9.39 -12.48
C ARG A 43 19.90 10.00 -12.78
N ASP A 44 20.98 9.28 -12.51
CA ASP A 44 22.33 9.81 -12.65
C ASP A 44 22.69 10.04 -14.13
N GLN A 45 22.29 9.12 -15.03
CA GLN A 45 22.45 9.28 -16.48
C GLN A 45 21.67 10.49 -17.00
N ALA A 46 20.38 10.60 -16.67
CA ALA A 46 19.52 11.69 -17.12
C ALA A 46 19.98 13.06 -16.58
N THR A 47 20.43 13.11 -15.32
CA THR A 47 20.95 14.36 -14.73
C THR A 47 22.25 14.79 -15.42
N LYS A 48 23.16 13.85 -15.71
CA LYS A 48 24.37 14.13 -16.47
C LYS A 48 24.05 14.60 -17.88
N TRP A 49 23.13 13.93 -18.56
CA TRP A 49 22.65 14.33 -19.88
C TRP A 49 22.09 15.75 -19.86
N ALA A 50 21.22 16.07 -18.90
CA ALA A 50 20.61 17.41 -18.77
C ALA A 50 21.64 18.53 -18.63
N ARG A 51 22.79 18.26 -18.01
CA ARG A 51 23.89 19.23 -17.87
C ARG A 51 24.68 19.43 -19.15
N THR A 52 24.76 18.43 -20.01
CA THR A 52 25.62 18.43 -21.21
C THR A 52 24.84 18.71 -22.50
N ARG A 53 23.56 18.45 -22.53
CA ARG A 53 22.71 18.71 -23.70
C ARG A 53 22.17 20.14 -23.69
N TYR A 54 22.47 20.88 -24.74
CA TYR A 54 22.01 22.25 -24.93
C TYR A 54 20.82 22.31 -25.90
N GLN A 55 19.84 23.11 -25.55
CA GLN A 55 18.71 23.53 -26.38
C GLN A 55 18.37 24.99 -26.06
N PHE A 56 17.97 25.77 -27.06
CA PHE A 56 17.62 27.18 -26.86
C PHE A 56 18.73 27.98 -26.14
N ASN A 57 20.00 27.74 -26.52
CA ASN A 57 21.22 28.38 -26.01
C ASN A 57 21.52 28.18 -24.52
N ARG A 58 20.94 27.14 -23.87
CA ARG A 58 21.25 26.79 -22.48
C ARG A 58 21.16 25.27 -22.25
N PRO A 59 21.82 24.73 -21.23
CA PRO A 59 21.70 23.32 -20.90
C PRO A 59 20.27 22.96 -20.48
N LEU A 60 19.85 21.71 -20.71
CA LEU A 60 18.52 21.26 -20.32
C LEU A 60 18.27 21.40 -18.82
N SER A 61 19.31 21.30 -17.99
CA SER A 61 19.24 21.48 -16.53
C SER A 61 18.76 22.86 -16.06
N ASP A 62 18.76 23.87 -16.95
CA ASP A 62 18.34 25.23 -16.62
C ASP A 62 16.83 25.47 -16.86
N PHE A 63 16.11 24.45 -17.34
CA PHE A 63 14.67 24.54 -17.55
C PHE A 63 13.89 24.01 -16.33
N ASP A 64 12.94 24.78 -15.84
CA ASP A 64 12.14 24.46 -14.65
C ASP A 64 11.48 23.08 -14.72
N LEU A 65 10.91 22.71 -15.88
CA LEU A 65 10.27 21.40 -16.07
C LEU A 65 11.27 20.23 -16.06
N VAL A 66 12.54 20.49 -16.39
CA VAL A 66 13.62 19.50 -16.27
C VAL A 66 14.09 19.42 -14.82
N GLN A 67 14.23 20.57 -14.15
CA GLN A 67 14.58 20.64 -12.72
C GLN A 67 13.55 19.92 -11.86
N GLU A 68 12.25 20.09 -12.15
CA GLU A 68 11.15 19.35 -11.49
C GLU A 68 11.36 17.84 -11.57
N LYS A 69 11.65 17.31 -12.76
CA LYS A 69 11.92 15.88 -12.95
C LYS A 69 13.16 15.42 -12.19
N ILE A 70 14.25 16.18 -12.27
CA ILE A 70 15.49 15.86 -11.55
C ILE A 70 15.26 15.84 -10.03
N ALA A 71 14.56 16.83 -9.50
CA ALA A 71 14.23 16.90 -8.08
C ALA A 71 13.35 15.72 -7.64
N ARG A 72 12.31 15.40 -8.43
CA ARG A 72 11.44 14.24 -8.18
C ARG A 72 12.20 12.91 -8.22
N MET A 73 13.06 12.71 -9.22
CA MET A 73 13.91 11.52 -9.31
C MET A 73 14.83 11.39 -8.08
N ALA A 74 15.45 12.47 -7.63
CA ALA A 74 16.28 12.47 -6.43
C ALA A 74 15.47 12.14 -5.18
N ALA A 75 14.31 12.76 -5.01
CA ALA A 75 13.41 12.56 -3.89
C ALA A 75 12.91 11.10 -3.80
N TYR A 76 12.43 10.55 -4.90
CA TYR A 76 11.92 9.18 -4.93
C TYR A 76 13.02 8.13 -4.73
N THR A 77 14.18 8.29 -5.35
CA THR A 77 15.29 7.35 -5.13
C THR A 77 15.78 7.37 -3.69
N TYR A 78 15.82 8.53 -3.03
CA TYR A 78 16.16 8.62 -1.61
C TYR A 78 15.10 7.95 -0.72
N ALA A 79 13.81 8.17 -1.01
CA ALA A 79 12.72 7.59 -0.24
C ALA A 79 12.64 6.07 -0.38
N ILE A 80 12.78 5.52 -1.59
CA ILE A 80 12.82 4.07 -1.83
C ILE A 80 13.99 3.45 -1.06
N ASP A 81 15.17 4.06 -1.13
CA ASP A 81 16.37 3.62 -0.42
C ASP A 81 16.16 3.61 1.10
N ALA A 82 15.53 4.67 1.65
CA ALA A 82 15.22 4.75 3.07
C ALA A 82 14.23 3.68 3.52
N MET A 83 13.16 3.44 2.75
CA MET A 83 12.19 2.39 3.04
C MET A 83 12.82 1.00 2.97
N LEU A 84 13.66 0.74 1.97
CA LEU A 84 14.33 -0.53 1.80
C LEU A 84 15.24 -0.85 3.01
N TYR A 85 16.07 0.10 3.45
CA TYR A 85 16.92 -0.09 4.62
C TYR A 85 16.12 -0.26 5.92
N MET A 86 15.01 0.45 6.09
CA MET A 86 14.14 0.25 7.24
C MET A 86 13.53 -1.16 7.24
N MET A 87 13.04 -1.61 6.10
CA MET A 87 12.43 -2.93 5.93
C MET A 87 13.43 -4.07 6.12
N THR A 88 14.62 -3.98 5.50
CA THR A 88 15.68 -5.01 5.68
C THR A 88 16.17 -5.04 7.11
N GLY A 89 16.26 -3.89 7.79
CA GLY A 89 16.56 -3.83 9.23
C GLY A 89 15.50 -4.50 10.10
N MET A 90 14.23 -4.49 9.72
CA MET A 90 13.18 -5.29 10.38
C MET A 90 13.39 -6.79 10.16
N LEU A 91 13.75 -7.20 8.93
CA LEU A 91 14.10 -8.59 8.62
C LEU A 91 15.30 -9.08 9.42
N ASP A 92 16.37 -8.29 9.52
CA ASP A 92 17.58 -8.63 10.26
C ASP A 92 17.34 -8.79 11.76
N ARG A 93 16.37 -8.05 12.31
CA ARG A 93 15.91 -8.20 13.70
C ARG A 93 14.95 -9.38 13.89
N HIS A 94 14.57 -10.07 12.83
CA HIS A 94 13.58 -11.14 12.86
C HIS A 94 12.19 -10.68 13.39
N ASP A 95 11.79 -9.47 13.05
CA ASP A 95 10.46 -8.96 13.37
C ASP A 95 9.40 -9.92 12.77
N SER A 96 8.45 -10.37 13.58
CA SER A 96 7.58 -11.51 13.26
C SER A 96 6.49 -11.21 12.24
N ASP A 97 6.08 -9.95 12.09
CA ASP A 97 5.03 -9.52 11.17
C ASP A 97 5.46 -8.23 10.44
N ILE A 98 5.93 -8.42 9.21
CA ILE A 98 6.39 -7.35 8.32
C ILE A 98 5.63 -7.35 6.99
N MET A 99 4.50 -8.05 6.94
CA MET A 99 3.76 -8.26 5.68
C MET A 99 3.22 -6.94 5.11
N VAL A 100 2.76 -6.04 5.96
CA VAL A 100 2.23 -4.74 5.54
C VAL A 100 3.36 -3.83 5.06
N GLU A 101 4.47 -3.80 5.79
CA GLU A 101 5.65 -2.99 5.47
C GLU A 101 6.29 -3.41 4.16
N THR A 102 6.43 -4.73 3.92
CA THR A 102 6.99 -5.23 2.66
C THR A 102 6.05 -4.98 1.47
N ALA A 103 4.74 -5.10 1.68
CA ALA A 103 3.75 -4.75 0.65
C ALA A 103 3.76 -3.24 0.35
N ALA A 104 3.81 -2.40 1.38
CA ALA A 104 3.90 -0.95 1.25
C ALA A 104 5.18 -0.53 0.49
N ALA A 105 6.33 -1.09 0.86
CA ALA A 105 7.59 -0.81 0.20
C ALA A 105 7.60 -1.27 -1.26
N LYS A 106 7.02 -2.43 -1.57
CA LYS A 106 6.89 -2.95 -2.94
C LYS A 106 6.05 -2.01 -3.81
N VAL A 107 4.88 -1.59 -3.32
CA VAL A 107 4.02 -0.65 -4.05
C VAL A 107 4.76 0.66 -4.28
N PHE A 108 5.30 1.26 -3.24
CA PHE A 108 6.02 2.53 -3.32
C PHE A 108 7.21 2.44 -4.28
N ALA A 109 8.07 1.44 -4.12
CA ALA A 109 9.25 1.28 -4.96
C ALA A 109 8.89 1.07 -6.44
N SER A 110 7.86 0.26 -6.73
CA SER A 110 7.46 -0.01 -8.12
C SER A 110 6.75 1.17 -8.78
N GLU A 111 5.93 1.95 -8.07
CA GLU A 111 5.29 3.15 -8.63
C GLU A 111 6.29 4.29 -8.79
N MET A 112 7.03 4.62 -7.74
CA MET A 112 7.97 5.75 -7.76
C MET A 112 9.22 5.43 -8.59
N GLY A 113 9.70 4.19 -8.56
CA GLY A 113 10.81 3.75 -9.40
C GLY A 113 10.46 3.78 -10.90
N TRP A 114 9.23 3.39 -11.24
CA TRP A 114 8.70 3.56 -12.60
C TRP A 114 8.71 5.04 -13.01
N GLN A 115 8.20 5.93 -12.16
CA GLN A 115 8.18 7.37 -12.44
C GLN A 115 9.60 7.95 -12.64
N VAL A 116 10.57 7.47 -11.86
CA VAL A 116 11.98 7.89 -12.00
C VAL A 116 12.53 7.50 -13.38
N ILE A 117 12.27 6.29 -13.83
CA ILE A 117 12.75 5.79 -15.12
C ILE A 117 12.05 6.50 -16.28
N ASP A 118 10.75 6.76 -16.15
CA ASP A 118 9.96 7.52 -17.12
C ASP A 118 10.46 8.97 -17.23
N ASP A 119 10.68 9.65 -16.12
CA ASP A 119 11.25 11.00 -16.10
C ASP A 119 12.67 11.05 -16.71
N ALA A 120 13.47 10.04 -16.43
CA ALA A 120 14.81 9.93 -17.00
C ALA A 120 14.76 9.78 -18.52
N MET A 121 13.89 8.91 -19.04
CA MET A 121 13.67 8.74 -20.47
C MET A 121 13.17 10.02 -21.11
N GLN A 122 12.22 10.72 -20.47
CA GLN A 122 11.70 12.00 -20.97
C GLN A 122 12.78 13.07 -21.06
N ILE A 123 13.68 13.16 -20.06
CA ILE A 123 14.82 14.11 -20.09
C ILE A 123 15.81 13.78 -21.22
N MET A 124 16.08 12.49 -21.43
CA MET A 124 17.02 12.06 -22.47
C MET A 124 16.41 12.11 -23.87
N GLY A 125 15.07 12.14 -23.98
CA GLY A 125 14.37 12.22 -25.26
C GLY A 125 14.68 11.03 -26.17
N GLY A 126 14.90 11.29 -27.47
CA GLY A 126 15.21 10.25 -28.43
C GLY A 126 16.41 9.38 -28.07
N GLU A 127 17.43 9.95 -27.44
CA GLU A 127 18.61 9.21 -26.96
C GLU A 127 18.23 8.12 -25.94
N GLY A 128 17.35 8.44 -25.00
CA GLY A 128 16.89 7.46 -23.98
C GLY A 128 15.92 6.40 -24.54
N TYR A 129 15.31 6.68 -25.66
CA TYR A 129 14.30 5.80 -26.31
C TYR A 129 14.93 4.77 -27.24
N MET A 130 16.10 5.06 -27.80
CA MET A 130 16.76 4.18 -28.76
C MET A 130 17.37 2.95 -28.08
N THR A 131 17.40 1.82 -28.79
CA THR A 131 17.87 0.51 -28.29
C THR A 131 19.37 0.48 -27.97
N GLU A 132 20.14 1.42 -28.50
CA GLU A 132 21.55 1.63 -28.18
C GLU A 132 21.77 2.13 -26.75
N ASN A 133 20.72 2.64 -26.11
CA ASN A 133 20.75 3.12 -24.74
C ASN A 133 20.11 2.10 -23.79
N GLU A 134 20.80 1.82 -22.68
CA GLU A 134 20.29 0.88 -21.65
C GLU A 134 18.97 1.34 -21.01
N LEU A 135 18.62 2.60 -21.11
CA LEU A 135 17.41 3.16 -20.47
C LEU A 135 16.13 2.63 -21.14
N GLU A 136 16.14 2.39 -22.46
CA GLU A 136 15.03 1.75 -23.17
C GLU A 136 14.70 0.39 -22.54
N ARG A 137 15.72 -0.43 -22.32
CA ARG A 137 15.56 -1.73 -21.69
C ARG A 137 15.10 -1.59 -20.23
N ALA A 138 15.72 -0.67 -19.47
CA ALA A 138 15.32 -0.42 -18.09
C ALA A 138 13.85 0.01 -18.00
N PHE A 139 13.36 0.80 -18.95
CA PHE A 139 11.95 1.19 -19.04
C PHE A 139 11.03 -0.01 -19.23
N ARG A 140 11.33 -0.92 -20.15
CA ARG A 140 10.54 -2.15 -20.35
C ARG A 140 10.58 -3.07 -19.14
N ASP A 141 11.76 -3.28 -18.58
CA ASP A 141 11.96 -4.18 -17.44
C ASP A 141 11.29 -3.63 -16.16
N ALA A 142 11.29 -2.31 -15.96
CA ALA A 142 10.65 -1.70 -14.79
C ALA A 142 9.13 -1.84 -14.80
N ARG A 143 8.50 -1.95 -15.97
CA ARG A 143 7.04 -2.02 -16.09
C ARG A 143 6.45 -3.26 -15.41
N ILE A 144 7.15 -4.38 -15.41
CA ILE A 144 6.70 -5.63 -14.81
C ILE A 144 6.60 -5.55 -13.28
N TYR A 145 7.39 -4.71 -12.62
CA TYR A 145 7.41 -4.60 -11.16
C TYR A 145 6.09 -4.13 -10.54
N ARG A 146 5.23 -3.46 -11.30
CA ARG A 146 3.89 -3.09 -10.86
C ARG A 146 2.89 -4.25 -10.92
N ILE A 147 3.26 -5.35 -11.60
CA ILE A 147 2.40 -6.52 -11.87
C ILE A 147 2.78 -7.70 -10.98
N VAL A 148 4.07 -8.05 -10.92
CA VAL A 148 4.57 -9.22 -10.19
C VAL A 148 4.63 -9.00 -8.68
N GLU A 149 4.77 -10.08 -7.90
CA GLU A 149 4.78 -10.08 -6.42
C GLU A 149 3.46 -9.52 -5.83
N GLY A 150 2.39 -9.64 -6.61
CA GLY A 150 1.07 -9.06 -6.38
C GLY A 150 0.90 -7.71 -7.10
N ALA A 151 -0.06 -7.63 -8.02
CA ALA A 151 -0.37 -6.38 -8.72
C ALA A 151 -0.64 -5.25 -7.71
N ASN A 152 -0.20 -4.03 -8.02
CA ASN A 152 -0.28 -2.92 -7.06
C ASN A 152 -1.71 -2.63 -6.61
N GLU A 153 -2.70 -2.84 -7.48
CA GLU A 153 -4.13 -2.70 -7.17
C GLU A 153 -4.57 -3.70 -6.07
N VAL A 154 -4.04 -4.92 -6.11
CA VAL A 154 -4.26 -5.94 -5.07
C VAL A 154 -3.49 -5.58 -3.80
N MET A 155 -2.28 -5.06 -3.93
CA MET A 155 -1.46 -4.68 -2.78
C MET A 155 -2.04 -3.51 -2.00
N TRP A 156 -2.65 -2.52 -2.64
CA TRP A 156 -3.39 -1.47 -1.92
C TRP A 156 -4.53 -2.05 -1.07
N SER A 157 -5.31 -2.99 -1.63
CA SER A 157 -6.36 -3.68 -0.87
C SER A 157 -5.78 -4.53 0.27
N PHE A 158 -4.61 -5.14 0.06
CA PHE A 158 -3.89 -5.91 1.07
C PHE A 158 -3.42 -5.01 2.23
N VAL A 159 -2.76 -3.89 1.93
CA VAL A 159 -2.32 -2.90 2.94
C VAL A 159 -3.51 -2.36 3.73
N PHE A 160 -4.63 -2.09 3.05
CA PHE A 160 -5.88 -1.68 3.70
C PHE A 160 -6.37 -2.74 4.68
N ALA A 161 -6.50 -3.99 4.24
CA ALA A 161 -7.10 -5.06 5.03
C ALA A 161 -6.25 -5.42 6.25
N TYR A 162 -4.97 -5.66 6.05
CA TYR A 162 -4.05 -6.05 7.12
C TYR A 162 -3.66 -4.88 8.03
N GLY A 163 -3.39 -3.70 7.46
CA GLY A 163 -3.11 -2.49 8.25
C GLY A 163 -4.32 -1.99 9.03
N GLY A 164 -5.53 -2.24 8.52
CA GLY A 164 -6.78 -1.89 9.18
C GLY A 164 -7.29 -2.88 10.22
N LYS A 165 -6.67 -4.06 10.34
CA LYS A 165 -7.16 -5.15 11.19
C LYS A 165 -7.41 -4.73 12.64
N GLN A 166 -6.45 -4.09 13.28
CA GLN A 166 -6.59 -3.63 14.67
C GLN A 166 -7.72 -2.62 14.85
N LEU A 167 -7.92 -1.73 13.87
CA LEU A 167 -9.03 -0.79 13.90
C LEU A 167 -10.36 -1.50 13.74
N ALA A 168 -10.45 -2.47 12.82
CA ALA A 168 -11.65 -3.27 12.62
C ALA A 168 -12.04 -4.04 13.89
N GLU A 169 -11.08 -4.67 14.55
CA GLU A 169 -11.29 -5.38 15.82
C GLU A 169 -11.77 -4.45 16.93
N GLN A 170 -11.21 -3.23 17.03
CA GLN A 170 -11.67 -2.23 18.00
C GLN A 170 -13.10 -1.77 17.70
N MET A 171 -13.40 -1.50 16.44
CA MET A 171 -14.73 -1.04 16.03
C MET A 171 -15.79 -2.14 16.22
N LEU A 172 -15.49 -3.37 15.81
CA LEU A 172 -16.37 -4.52 16.02
C LEU A 172 -16.60 -4.79 17.51
N GLY A 173 -15.54 -4.79 18.31
CA GLY A 173 -15.66 -5.00 19.76
C GLY A 173 -16.57 -4.00 20.46
N VAL A 174 -16.49 -2.70 20.07
CA VAL A 174 -17.40 -1.68 20.58
C VAL A 174 -18.82 -1.88 20.01
N GLN A 175 -18.93 -2.20 18.73
CA GLN A 175 -20.23 -2.43 18.08
C GLN A 175 -20.97 -3.60 18.74
N THR A 176 -20.33 -4.75 18.87
CA THR A 176 -20.92 -5.93 19.51
C THR A 176 -21.32 -5.68 20.97
N ALA A 177 -20.50 -4.86 21.69
CA ALA A 177 -20.78 -4.54 23.08
C ALA A 177 -21.94 -3.57 23.29
N MET A 178 -22.13 -2.60 22.37
CA MET A 178 -22.97 -1.42 22.57
C MET A 178 -24.22 -1.36 21.68
N PHE A 179 -24.26 -2.17 20.59
CA PHE A 179 -25.38 -2.11 19.64
C PHE A 179 -26.28 -3.34 19.76
N TYR A 180 -27.53 -3.16 19.33
CA TYR A 180 -28.54 -4.19 19.30
C TYR A 180 -28.18 -5.30 18.31
N ASP A 181 -28.29 -6.56 18.76
CA ASP A 181 -28.11 -7.72 17.89
C ASP A 181 -29.53 -8.30 17.57
N THR A 182 -29.84 -8.40 16.29
CA THR A 182 -31.16 -8.88 15.82
C THR A 182 -31.38 -10.36 16.07
N ASP A 183 -30.31 -11.13 16.27
CA ASP A 183 -30.34 -12.57 16.48
C ASP A 183 -30.50 -12.95 17.97
N GLU A 184 -30.35 -11.98 18.88
CA GLU A 184 -30.51 -12.16 20.31
C GLU A 184 -31.93 -11.77 20.82
N ASN A 185 -32.33 -12.33 21.95
CA ASN A 185 -33.56 -11.94 22.65
C ASN A 185 -33.49 -10.44 23.06
N PRO A 186 -34.58 -9.66 22.86
CA PRO A 186 -34.61 -8.22 23.19
C PRO A 186 -34.19 -7.89 24.63
N PHE A 187 -34.60 -8.73 25.61
CA PHE A 187 -34.25 -8.52 27.01
C PHE A 187 -32.76 -8.79 27.29
N GLU A 188 -32.19 -9.79 26.65
CA GLU A 188 -30.75 -10.10 26.75
C GLU A 188 -29.91 -8.98 26.12
N ASN A 189 -30.31 -8.46 24.97
CA ASN A 189 -29.73 -7.32 24.33
C ASN A 189 -29.65 -6.09 25.26
N ILE A 190 -30.79 -5.71 25.85
CA ILE A 190 -30.87 -4.57 26.77
C ILE A 190 -30.00 -4.83 28.00
N GLY A 191 -30.07 -6.03 28.59
CA GLY A 191 -29.25 -6.42 29.73
C GLY A 191 -27.75 -6.31 29.42
N ARG A 192 -27.31 -6.83 28.27
CA ARG A 192 -25.93 -6.76 27.80
C ARG A 192 -25.49 -5.31 27.58
N MET A 193 -26.31 -4.51 26.92
CA MET A 193 -25.98 -3.09 26.64
C MET A 193 -25.82 -2.29 27.94
N VAL A 194 -26.72 -2.48 28.93
CA VAL A 194 -26.64 -1.80 30.23
C VAL A 194 -25.40 -2.26 31.00
N THR A 195 -25.15 -3.55 31.06
CA THR A 195 -23.96 -4.11 31.73
C THR A 195 -22.67 -3.59 31.12
N ASN A 196 -22.60 -3.57 29.80
CA ASN A 196 -21.43 -3.09 29.06
C ASN A 196 -21.24 -1.55 29.18
N ALA A 197 -22.34 -0.79 29.25
CA ALA A 197 -22.28 0.66 29.50
C ALA A 197 -21.75 1.01 30.90
N LEU A 198 -21.88 0.10 31.86
CA LEU A 198 -21.32 0.24 33.21
C LEU A 198 -19.88 -0.29 33.32
N ASN A 199 -19.37 -0.97 32.31
CA ASN A 199 -18.03 -1.55 32.31
C ASN A 199 -16.97 -0.51 31.93
N PRO A 200 -16.07 -0.11 32.86
CA PRO A 200 -15.07 0.92 32.58
C PRO A 200 -14.09 0.55 31.44
N ALA A 201 -13.79 -0.74 31.27
CA ALA A 201 -12.87 -1.19 30.22
C ALA A 201 -13.49 -1.05 28.80
N ILE A 202 -14.80 -1.23 28.69
CA ILE A 202 -15.53 -1.03 27.42
C ILE A 202 -15.72 0.47 27.19
N MET A 203 -16.15 1.22 28.20
CA MET A 203 -16.42 2.65 28.08
C MET A 203 -15.15 3.47 27.80
N SER A 204 -14.02 3.08 28.35
CA SER A 204 -12.73 3.73 28.05
C SER A 204 -12.35 3.67 26.56
N ARG A 205 -12.87 2.69 25.81
CA ARG A 205 -12.68 2.54 24.37
C ARG A 205 -13.84 3.15 23.57
N ALA A 206 -15.07 2.94 24.03
CA ALA A 206 -16.29 3.36 23.34
C ALA A 206 -16.46 4.89 23.33
N ILE A 207 -16.20 5.58 24.45
CA ILE A 207 -16.34 7.04 24.54
C ILE A 207 -15.39 7.75 23.56
N PRO A 208 -14.07 7.52 23.57
CA PRO A 208 -13.19 8.17 22.61
C PRO A 208 -13.54 7.86 21.16
N LEU A 209 -13.94 6.62 20.86
CA LEU A 209 -14.35 6.23 19.51
C LEU A 209 -15.65 6.94 19.11
N GLY A 210 -16.66 7.00 20.00
CA GLY A 210 -17.89 7.73 19.78
C GLY A 210 -17.67 9.22 19.52
N LEU A 211 -16.83 9.89 20.33
CA LEU A 211 -16.44 11.27 20.13
C LEU A 211 -15.78 11.50 18.77
N GLN A 212 -14.92 10.58 18.32
CA GLN A 212 -14.24 10.66 17.03
C GLN A 212 -15.21 10.44 15.85
N LEU A 213 -16.13 9.48 15.96
CA LEU A 213 -17.03 9.11 14.88
C LEU A 213 -18.26 10.05 14.78
N VAL A 214 -18.88 10.37 15.91
CA VAL A 214 -20.14 11.15 15.95
C VAL A 214 -19.85 12.65 15.92
N LEU A 215 -18.98 13.12 16.82
CA LEU A 215 -18.63 14.54 16.91
C LEU A 215 -17.46 14.94 16.01
N ARG A 216 -16.89 13.99 15.28
CA ARG A 216 -15.74 14.18 14.37
C ARG A 216 -14.53 14.83 15.05
N ILE A 217 -14.37 14.59 16.35
CA ILE A 217 -13.22 15.08 17.11
C ILE A 217 -11.99 14.26 16.70
N LYS A 218 -10.94 14.94 16.26
CA LYS A 218 -9.69 14.26 15.90
C LYS A 218 -9.05 13.61 17.13
N PRO A 219 -8.43 12.42 16.99
CA PRO A 219 -7.71 11.79 18.08
C PRO A 219 -6.53 12.65 18.54
N LYS A 220 -5.97 12.34 19.71
CA LYS A 220 -4.77 13.01 20.19
C LYS A 220 -3.61 12.79 19.21
N LYS A 221 -2.86 13.87 18.93
CA LYS A 221 -1.65 13.79 18.10
C LYS A 221 -0.63 12.85 18.77
N PRO A 222 -0.08 11.84 18.05
CA PRO A 222 0.98 11.02 18.62
C PRO A 222 2.24 11.84 18.84
N VAL A 223 3.04 11.45 19.83
CA VAL A 223 4.37 12.02 20.06
C VAL A 223 5.37 11.18 19.29
N ILE A 224 6.01 11.78 18.30
CA ILE A 224 7.08 11.15 17.54
C ILE A 224 8.40 11.71 18.04
N SER A 225 9.16 10.88 18.72
CA SER A 225 10.47 11.21 19.30
C SER A 225 11.56 10.32 18.70
N GLY A 226 12.80 10.63 19.00
CA GLY A 226 13.92 9.79 18.58
C GLY A 226 14.63 10.27 17.31
N TYR A 227 14.13 11.27 16.59
CA TYR A 227 14.85 11.89 15.47
C TYR A 227 15.87 12.95 15.94
N HIS A 228 16.78 13.32 15.04
CA HIS A 228 17.71 14.43 15.27
C HIS A 228 16.93 15.73 15.60
N PRO A 229 17.43 16.61 16.51
CA PRO A 229 16.72 17.83 16.91
C PRO A 229 16.28 18.72 15.74
N ASP A 230 17.09 18.86 14.72
CA ASP A 230 16.80 19.67 13.52
C ASP A 230 15.59 19.16 12.72
N LEU A 231 15.22 17.89 12.91
CA LEU A 231 14.08 17.27 12.23
C LEU A 231 12.77 17.34 13.04
N ARG A 232 12.76 17.98 14.23
CA ARG A 232 11.54 18.13 15.04
C ARG A 232 10.35 18.74 14.30
N PRO A 233 10.51 19.81 13.48
CA PRO A 233 9.37 20.35 12.73
C PRO A 233 8.75 19.34 11.78
N PHE A 234 9.56 18.51 11.13
CA PHE A 234 9.10 17.46 10.22
C PHE A 234 8.42 16.31 10.98
N ALA A 235 8.98 15.91 12.13
CA ALA A 235 8.36 14.92 13.01
C ALA A 235 6.99 15.37 13.53
N ASP A 236 6.83 16.66 13.84
CA ASP A 236 5.55 17.24 14.24
C ASP A 236 4.53 17.27 13.10
N ARG A 237 4.95 17.56 11.86
CA ARG A 237 4.11 17.48 10.67
C ARG A 237 3.67 16.04 10.41
N LEU A 238 4.60 15.09 10.45
CA LEU A 238 4.31 13.66 10.32
C LEU A 238 3.29 13.21 11.38
N ALA A 239 3.46 13.61 12.63
CA ALA A 239 2.52 13.28 13.71
C ALA A 239 1.10 13.81 13.46
N LYS A 240 0.97 15.00 12.86
CA LYS A 240 -0.32 15.56 12.45
C LYS A 240 -0.96 14.74 11.33
N LEU A 241 -0.17 14.36 10.32
CA LEU A 241 -0.65 13.57 9.19
C LEU A 241 -1.07 12.15 9.62
N VAL A 242 -0.33 11.50 10.52
CA VAL A 242 -0.69 10.20 11.13
C VAL A 242 -2.02 10.31 11.88
N ARG A 243 -2.20 11.36 12.70
CA ARG A 243 -3.47 11.62 13.37
C ARG A 243 -4.62 11.78 12.37
N ASP A 244 -4.40 12.58 11.33
CA ASP A 244 -5.42 12.91 10.35
C ASP A 244 -5.77 11.67 9.50
N HIS A 245 -4.79 10.85 9.12
CA HIS A 245 -5.02 9.55 8.49
C HIS A 245 -5.89 8.63 9.36
N SER A 246 -5.53 8.44 10.63
CA SER A 246 -6.32 7.64 11.57
C SER A 246 -7.78 8.15 11.70
N HIS A 247 -7.97 9.47 11.74
CA HIS A 247 -9.29 10.09 11.82
C HIS A 247 -10.12 9.81 10.56
N TRP A 248 -9.56 10.09 9.40
CA TRP A 248 -10.27 9.92 8.13
C TRP A 248 -10.51 8.46 7.76
N PHE A 249 -9.60 7.55 8.14
CA PHE A 249 -9.82 6.11 7.98
C PHE A 249 -11.06 5.66 8.76
N LYS A 250 -11.19 6.05 10.05
CA LYS A 250 -12.36 5.73 10.88
C LYS A 250 -13.66 6.29 10.29
N LEU A 251 -13.65 7.55 9.84
CA LEU A 251 -14.82 8.15 9.21
C LEU A 251 -15.21 7.48 7.90
N ALA A 252 -14.24 7.11 7.07
CA ALA A 252 -14.48 6.39 5.83
C ALA A 252 -15.06 5.00 6.10
N SER A 253 -14.54 4.29 7.10
CA SER A 253 -15.05 2.98 7.52
C SER A 253 -16.48 3.08 8.02
N MET A 254 -16.79 4.03 8.88
CA MET A 254 -18.16 4.26 9.36
C MET A 254 -19.14 4.62 8.23
N LYS A 255 -18.71 5.49 7.30
CA LYS A 255 -19.55 5.96 6.17
C LYS A 255 -19.89 4.82 5.20
N ASN A 256 -18.94 3.94 4.94
CA ASN A 256 -19.09 2.87 3.94
C ASN A 256 -19.49 1.53 4.55
N LYS A 257 -19.39 1.38 5.87
CA LYS A 257 -19.72 0.14 6.60
C LYS A 257 -19.05 -1.09 5.92
N GLU A 258 -19.79 -2.19 5.78
CA GLU A 258 -19.35 -3.41 5.09
C GLU A 258 -18.98 -3.21 3.62
N HIS A 259 -19.58 -2.23 2.95
CA HIS A 259 -19.25 -1.93 1.56
C HIS A 259 -17.79 -1.43 1.37
N ILE A 260 -17.09 -1.06 2.44
CA ILE A 260 -15.69 -0.62 2.34
C ILE A 260 -14.77 -1.74 1.81
N VAL A 261 -15.13 -3.02 2.04
CA VAL A 261 -14.34 -4.18 1.57
C VAL A 261 -14.40 -4.37 0.05
N THR A 262 -15.40 -3.78 -0.62
CA THR A 262 -15.56 -3.82 -2.09
C THR A 262 -15.21 -2.49 -2.77
N ARG A 263 -15.00 -1.40 -2.01
CA ARG A 263 -14.68 -0.07 -2.50
C ARG A 263 -13.19 0.16 -2.68
N GLN A 264 -12.60 -0.50 -3.69
CA GLN A 264 -11.15 -0.46 -3.92
C GLN A 264 -10.58 0.95 -4.09
N THR A 265 -11.32 1.91 -4.68
CA THR A 265 -10.87 3.31 -4.80
C THR A 265 -10.67 3.98 -3.43
N ILE A 266 -11.52 3.66 -2.45
CA ILE A 266 -11.38 4.16 -1.07
C ILE A 266 -10.22 3.46 -0.37
N GLN A 267 -10.13 2.14 -0.52
CA GLN A 267 -9.02 1.34 0.02
C GLN A 267 -7.68 1.87 -0.49
N ALA A 268 -7.56 2.10 -1.80
CA ALA A 268 -6.34 2.63 -2.41
C ALA A 268 -5.93 3.99 -1.83
N ARG A 269 -6.86 4.94 -1.66
CA ARG A 269 -6.55 6.25 -1.06
C ARG A 269 -6.07 6.16 0.38
N ILE A 270 -6.70 5.27 1.17
CA ILE A 270 -6.30 5.02 2.57
C ILE A 270 -4.93 4.36 2.62
N SER A 271 -4.72 3.33 1.82
CA SER A 271 -3.45 2.60 1.75
C SER A 271 -2.31 3.45 1.21
N ASP A 272 -2.54 4.22 0.15
CA ASP A 272 -1.53 5.10 -0.41
C ASP A 272 -1.10 6.19 0.59
N THR A 273 -2.06 6.73 1.36
CA THR A 273 -1.75 7.60 2.50
C THR A 273 -0.87 6.91 3.53
N ALA A 274 -1.19 5.67 3.93
CA ALA A 274 -0.39 4.90 4.88
C ALA A 274 1.02 4.60 4.35
N ILE A 275 1.13 4.25 3.07
CA ILE A 275 2.40 4.00 2.37
C ILE A 275 3.28 5.26 2.38
N HIS A 276 2.72 6.43 2.07
CA HIS A 276 3.46 7.69 2.10
C HIS A 276 3.87 8.10 3.53
N LEU A 277 3.03 7.85 4.55
CA LEU A 277 3.39 8.05 5.96
C LEU A 277 4.56 7.15 6.39
N PHE A 278 4.55 5.90 5.94
CA PHE A 278 5.66 4.97 6.19
C PHE A 278 6.94 5.45 5.49
N ALA A 279 6.85 5.87 4.23
CA ALA A 279 7.98 6.43 3.50
C ALA A 279 8.55 7.70 4.18
N MET A 280 7.69 8.62 4.63
CA MET A 280 8.13 9.81 5.39
C MET A 280 8.86 9.42 6.68
N SER A 281 8.36 8.41 7.40
CA SER A 281 9.02 7.91 8.63
C SER A 281 10.41 7.34 8.33
N ALA A 282 10.52 6.56 7.25
CA ALA A 282 11.80 5.98 6.82
C ALA A 282 12.80 7.05 6.38
N VAL A 283 12.35 8.05 5.61
CA VAL A 283 13.15 9.19 5.16
C VAL A 283 13.70 9.97 6.36
N LEU A 284 12.86 10.31 7.33
CA LEU A 284 13.30 11.02 8.54
C LEU A 284 14.26 10.17 9.37
N SER A 285 14.04 8.85 9.46
CA SER A 285 14.93 7.93 10.17
C SER A 285 16.32 7.90 9.55
N LYS A 286 16.41 7.74 8.24
CA LYS A 286 17.67 7.72 7.50
C LYS A 286 18.39 9.07 7.60
N LEU A 287 17.69 10.18 7.36
CA LEU A 287 18.28 11.52 7.46
C LEU A 287 18.77 11.82 8.89
N SER A 288 17.99 11.40 9.90
CA SER A 288 18.39 11.51 11.32
C SER A 288 19.68 10.73 11.62
N ALA A 289 19.82 9.52 11.09
CA ALA A 289 21.02 8.72 11.24
C ALA A 289 22.23 9.38 10.57
N GLN A 290 22.09 9.90 9.35
CA GLN A 290 23.13 10.64 8.64
C GLN A 290 23.59 11.89 9.40
N LEU A 291 22.63 12.67 9.94
CA LEU A 291 22.93 13.86 10.74
C LEU A 291 23.68 13.51 12.03
N ARG A 292 23.26 12.46 12.75
CA ARG A 292 23.94 11.99 13.98
C ARG A 292 25.34 11.46 13.72
N ALA A 293 25.52 10.79 12.59
CA ALA A 293 26.84 10.30 12.16
C ALA A 293 27.75 11.42 11.66
N GLY A 294 27.25 12.67 11.61
CA GLY A 294 28.05 13.82 11.15
C GLY A 294 28.43 13.75 9.67
N VAL A 295 27.64 13.03 8.84
CA VAL A 295 27.89 12.92 7.41
C VAL A 295 27.90 14.32 6.77
N ARG A 296 28.85 14.57 5.88
CA ARG A 296 29.06 15.86 5.20
C ARG A 296 29.43 15.62 3.74
N GLY A 297 29.50 16.69 2.97
CA GLY A 297 29.91 16.68 1.55
C GLY A 297 28.73 16.81 0.59
N THR A 298 29.06 16.85 -0.71
CA THR A 298 28.08 17.11 -1.77
C THR A 298 27.00 16.02 -1.87
N GLU A 299 27.36 14.78 -1.58
CA GLU A 299 26.41 13.68 -1.57
C GLU A 299 25.38 13.84 -0.45
N PHE A 300 25.81 14.20 0.75
CA PHE A 300 24.91 14.47 1.86
C PHE A 300 23.99 15.67 1.58
N LEU A 301 24.52 16.75 0.98
CA LEU A 301 23.70 17.90 0.60
C LEU A 301 22.61 17.53 -0.41
N ARG A 302 22.96 16.70 -1.40
CA ARG A 302 21.98 16.13 -2.35
C ARG A 302 20.91 15.32 -1.63
N ASP A 303 21.33 14.40 -0.75
CA ASP A 303 20.45 13.51 0.00
C ASP A 303 19.53 14.29 0.93
N GLN A 304 20.04 15.29 1.63
CA GLN A 304 19.26 16.16 2.50
C GLN A 304 18.20 16.95 1.70
N ALA A 305 18.59 17.56 0.59
CA ALA A 305 17.65 18.27 -0.25
C ALA A 305 16.57 17.34 -0.82
N ALA A 306 16.98 16.16 -1.29
CA ALA A 306 16.06 15.12 -1.78
C ALA A 306 15.06 14.65 -0.70
N ALA A 307 15.54 14.42 0.52
CA ALA A 307 14.71 14.02 1.66
C ALA A 307 13.67 15.07 2.02
N LEU A 308 14.07 16.35 2.09
CA LEU A 308 13.17 17.45 2.41
C LEU A 308 12.14 17.68 1.31
N HIS A 309 12.56 17.63 0.05
CA HIS A 309 11.65 17.74 -1.10
C HIS A 309 10.65 16.58 -1.14
N PHE A 310 11.10 15.35 -0.89
CA PHE A 310 10.19 14.21 -0.77
C PHE A 310 9.13 14.42 0.30
N PHE A 311 9.53 14.98 1.45
CA PHE A 311 8.60 15.23 2.55
C PHE A 311 7.47 16.18 2.14
N GLU A 312 7.80 17.25 1.41
CA GLU A 312 6.80 18.20 0.86
C GLU A 312 5.86 17.52 -0.14
N MET A 313 6.42 16.75 -1.09
CA MET A 313 5.63 16.01 -2.10
C MET A 313 4.68 15.00 -1.45
N ALA A 314 5.17 14.23 -0.49
CA ALA A 314 4.37 13.22 0.23
C ALA A 314 3.22 13.86 1.01
N GLU A 315 3.44 15.00 1.66
CA GLU A 315 2.38 15.74 2.36
C GLU A 315 1.28 16.22 1.40
N LEU A 316 1.65 16.69 0.21
CA LEU A 316 0.67 17.07 -0.82
C LEU A 316 -0.17 15.88 -1.26
N THR A 317 0.48 14.73 -1.56
CA THR A 317 -0.19 13.49 -1.94
C THR A 317 -1.15 12.99 -0.85
N ILE A 318 -0.71 12.98 0.41
CA ILE A 318 -1.53 12.59 1.56
C ILE A 318 -2.77 13.48 1.68
N ASN A 319 -2.59 14.79 1.59
CA ASN A 319 -3.69 15.74 1.69
C ASN A 319 -4.70 15.59 0.53
N GLU A 320 -4.23 15.30 -0.67
CA GLU A 320 -5.09 15.02 -1.82
C GLU A 320 -5.89 13.73 -1.62
N ASN A 321 -5.25 12.64 -1.20
CA ASN A 321 -5.91 11.38 -0.89
C ASN A 321 -7.00 11.55 0.18
N ILE A 322 -6.69 12.26 1.27
CA ILE A 322 -7.66 12.55 2.34
C ILE A 322 -8.84 13.37 1.80
N ARG A 323 -8.58 14.40 1.00
CA ARG A 323 -9.64 15.19 0.36
C ARG A 323 -10.51 14.32 -0.53
N ALA A 324 -9.90 13.43 -1.30
CA ALA A 324 -10.54 12.55 -2.25
C ALA A 324 -11.42 11.46 -1.60
N LEU A 325 -11.31 11.20 -0.30
CA LEU A 325 -12.26 10.35 0.42
C LEU A 325 -13.69 10.91 0.43
N ASN A 326 -13.83 12.24 0.32
CA ASN A 326 -15.14 12.91 0.34
C ASN A 326 -15.49 13.59 -0.98
N LYS A 327 -14.50 14.17 -1.67
CA LYS A 327 -14.70 14.92 -2.93
C LYS A 327 -13.90 14.22 -4.03
N ASN A 328 -14.59 13.40 -4.82
CA ASN A 328 -13.99 12.57 -5.87
C ASN A 328 -14.94 12.39 -7.05
N ALA A 329 -14.46 11.74 -8.09
CA ALA A 329 -15.20 11.42 -9.32
C ALA A 329 -15.62 9.94 -9.40
N ASP A 330 -15.70 9.21 -8.28
CA ASP A 330 -15.93 7.75 -8.29
C ASP A 330 -17.26 7.34 -8.92
N ARG A 331 -18.27 8.22 -8.87
CA ARG A 331 -19.57 7.97 -9.50
C ARG A 331 -19.45 8.01 -11.02
N SER A 332 -18.98 9.11 -11.57
CA SER A 332 -18.82 9.27 -13.02
C SER A 332 -17.80 8.29 -13.61
N MET A 333 -16.73 7.95 -12.84
CA MET A 333 -15.78 6.92 -13.23
C MET A 333 -16.46 5.57 -13.45
N ARG A 334 -17.36 5.14 -12.52
CA ARG A 334 -18.09 3.88 -12.67
C ARG A 334 -19.07 3.91 -13.84
N GLU A 335 -19.73 5.03 -14.06
CA GLU A 335 -20.63 5.23 -15.20
C GLU A 335 -19.87 5.14 -16.52
N ALA A 336 -18.72 5.81 -16.63
CA ALA A 336 -17.86 5.78 -17.81
C ALA A 336 -17.26 4.37 -18.05
N ALA A 337 -16.77 3.71 -16.99
CA ALA A 337 -16.23 2.37 -17.09
C ALA A 337 -17.32 1.36 -17.57
N LYS A 338 -18.54 1.46 -17.00
CA LYS A 338 -19.65 0.61 -17.42
C LYS A 338 -19.97 0.80 -18.90
N ALA A 339 -20.10 2.04 -19.35
CA ALA A 339 -20.39 2.32 -20.76
C ALA A 339 -19.28 1.79 -21.69
N ALA A 340 -18.01 1.91 -21.29
CA ALA A 340 -16.89 1.38 -22.06
C ALA A 340 -16.91 -0.16 -22.11
N ILE A 341 -17.23 -0.83 -21.00
CA ILE A 341 -17.35 -2.29 -20.94
C ILE A 341 -18.52 -2.77 -21.80
N ASP A 342 -19.70 -2.16 -21.65
CA ASP A 342 -20.89 -2.53 -22.43
C ASP A 342 -20.65 -2.35 -23.95
N HIS A 343 -19.83 -1.36 -24.33
CA HIS A 343 -19.47 -1.16 -25.74
C HIS A 343 -18.63 -2.31 -26.31
N THR A 344 -17.88 -3.06 -25.49
CA THR A 344 -17.06 -4.19 -25.98
C THR A 344 -17.91 -5.29 -26.66
N ASP A 345 -19.17 -5.42 -26.25
CA ASP A 345 -20.10 -6.38 -26.84
C ASP A 345 -20.40 -6.09 -28.32
N THR A 346 -20.14 -4.85 -28.78
CA THR A 346 -20.31 -4.42 -30.19
C THR A 346 -19.06 -4.63 -31.04
N LEU A 347 -17.93 -5.02 -30.42
CA LEU A 347 -16.66 -5.18 -31.11
C LEU A 347 -16.56 -6.58 -31.69
N SER A 348 -16.06 -6.69 -32.95
CA SER A 348 -15.86 -8.01 -33.58
C SER A 348 -14.71 -8.78 -32.96
N ASP A 349 -14.90 -10.05 -32.63
CA ASP A 349 -13.91 -10.95 -31.97
C ASP A 349 -12.60 -11.10 -32.77
N GLY A 350 -12.59 -10.84 -34.07
CA GLY A 350 -11.42 -11.02 -34.93
C GLY A 350 -10.29 -9.98 -34.77
N LYS A 351 -10.45 -8.96 -33.92
CA LYS A 351 -9.46 -7.87 -33.75
C LYS A 351 -8.69 -7.94 -32.43
N PHE A 352 -9.07 -8.82 -31.52
CA PHE A 352 -8.46 -8.88 -30.18
C PHE A 352 -7.91 -10.26 -29.88
N TYR A 353 -6.64 -10.34 -29.54
CA TYR A 353 -6.06 -11.57 -29.03
C TYR A 353 -6.50 -11.75 -27.58
N ILE A 354 -7.58 -12.49 -27.36
CA ILE A 354 -8.01 -12.94 -26.05
C ILE A 354 -7.44 -14.35 -25.88
N SER A 355 -6.57 -14.56 -24.92
CA SER A 355 -6.03 -15.90 -24.64
C SER A 355 -7.20 -16.84 -24.27
N GLU A 356 -7.39 -17.91 -25.03
CA GLU A 356 -8.39 -18.94 -24.75
C GLU A 356 -8.25 -19.64 -23.41
N ARG A 357 -7.19 -19.31 -22.66
CA ARG A 357 -6.89 -19.85 -21.32
C ARG A 357 -7.41 -19.01 -20.16
N SER A 358 -8.19 -17.97 -20.40
CA SER A 358 -8.88 -17.26 -19.31
C SER A 358 -10.03 -18.12 -18.78
N PRO A 359 -10.02 -18.53 -17.50
CA PRO A 359 -11.06 -19.39 -16.92
C PRO A 359 -12.42 -18.69 -16.70
N VAL A 360 -12.67 -17.56 -17.35
CA VAL A 360 -13.88 -16.74 -17.13
C VAL A 360 -14.93 -16.94 -18.22
N SER A 361 -14.75 -17.88 -19.14
CA SER A 361 -15.80 -18.22 -20.09
C SER A 361 -16.61 -19.39 -19.58
N ALA A 362 -17.54 -19.24 -18.74
CA ALA A 362 -18.75 -20.04 -18.66
C ALA A 362 -19.48 -19.73 -17.35
N GLY A 363 -20.37 -18.83 -17.45
CA GLY A 363 -21.33 -18.62 -16.36
C GLY A 363 -22.08 -17.33 -16.59
N ASN A 364 -23.14 -17.36 -17.38
CA ASN A 364 -24.26 -16.45 -17.24
C ASN A 364 -24.77 -16.54 -15.82
N GLY A 365 -24.16 -15.83 -14.90
CA GLY A 365 -24.59 -15.76 -13.53
C GLY A 365 -24.08 -14.45 -12.93
N ARG A 366 -24.99 -13.54 -12.68
CA ARG A 366 -24.74 -12.43 -11.77
C ARG A 366 -24.16 -13.03 -10.49
N ALA A 367 -22.86 -12.94 -10.30
CA ALA A 367 -22.24 -13.23 -9.02
C ALA A 367 -22.87 -12.29 -7.99
N THR A 368 -23.58 -12.83 -7.05
CA THR A 368 -24.10 -12.09 -5.92
C THR A 368 -22.92 -11.53 -5.12
N GLU A 369 -23.05 -10.34 -4.53
CA GLU A 369 -22.03 -9.69 -3.72
C GLU A 369 -21.33 -10.65 -2.72
N GLN A 370 -22.05 -11.66 -2.24
CA GLN A 370 -21.51 -12.68 -1.34
C GLN A 370 -20.50 -13.64 -1.99
N GLN A 371 -20.54 -13.87 -3.31
CA GLN A 371 -19.53 -14.71 -3.97
C GLN A 371 -18.20 -13.99 -4.18
N HIS A 372 -18.21 -12.66 -4.34
CA HIS A 372 -16.98 -11.86 -4.41
C HIS A 372 -16.22 -11.81 -3.08
N ILE A 373 -16.92 -11.84 -1.93
CA ILE A 373 -16.26 -11.83 -0.61
C ILE A 373 -15.48 -13.14 -0.36
N LYS A 374 -15.92 -14.27 -0.92
CA LYS A 374 -15.23 -15.57 -0.78
C LYS A 374 -13.98 -15.73 -1.65
N GLN A 375 -13.76 -14.85 -2.64
CA GLN A 375 -12.60 -14.93 -3.55
C GLN A 375 -11.39 -14.10 -3.12
N PHE A 376 -11.50 -13.28 -2.08
CA PHE A 376 -10.36 -12.58 -1.51
C PHE A 376 -9.59 -13.49 -0.54
N PRO A 377 -8.24 -13.62 -0.66
CA PRO A 377 -7.42 -14.45 0.22
C PRO A 377 -7.47 -14.05 1.71
N GLY A 378 -8.15 -12.97 2.07
CA GLY A 378 -8.36 -12.52 3.45
C GLY A 378 -9.79 -12.71 3.96
N GLY A 379 -10.76 -13.01 3.08
CA GLY A 379 -12.18 -13.12 3.49
C GLY A 379 -12.52 -14.39 4.26
N SER A 380 -11.76 -15.46 4.07
CA SER A 380 -11.99 -16.75 4.76
C SER A 380 -11.23 -16.91 6.08
N GLN A 381 -10.42 -15.93 6.51
CA GLN A 381 -9.71 -15.98 7.79
C GLN A 381 -10.26 -14.99 8.83
N LEU A 382 -11.40 -14.35 8.56
CA LEU A 382 -12.16 -13.60 9.57
C LEU A 382 -13.09 -14.48 10.42
N GLU A 383 -13.14 -15.79 10.15
CA GLU A 383 -13.64 -16.73 11.14
C GLU A 383 -12.58 -16.88 12.23
N MET A 384 -12.83 -16.25 13.35
CA MET A 384 -12.07 -16.39 14.57
C MET A 384 -12.07 -17.86 14.99
N GLY A 385 -11.01 -18.58 14.69
CA GLY A 385 -10.76 -19.89 15.24
C GLY A 385 -10.53 -19.74 16.74
N ASP A 386 -11.58 -20.01 17.50
CA ASP A 386 -11.48 -20.32 18.91
C ASP A 386 -10.57 -21.53 19.05
N GLY A 387 -9.51 -21.41 19.85
CA GLY A 387 -8.48 -22.40 20.03
C GLY A 387 -8.97 -23.64 20.79
N ARG A 388 -9.86 -24.42 20.18
CA ARG A 388 -10.17 -25.77 20.63
C ARG A 388 -9.99 -26.74 19.47
N SER A 389 -8.96 -27.56 19.58
CA SER A 389 -8.76 -28.76 18.76
C SER A 389 -9.93 -29.70 18.95
N THR A 390 -10.70 -29.95 17.91
CA THR A 390 -11.46 -31.19 17.78
C THR A 390 -10.91 -31.92 16.58
N ASP A 391 -10.22 -33.01 16.85
CA ASP A 391 -9.84 -34.01 15.88
C ASP A 391 -11.14 -34.59 15.26
N ALA A 392 -11.37 -34.28 14.01
CA ALA A 392 -12.36 -34.93 13.19
C ALA A 392 -11.64 -35.52 11.96
N GLU A 393 -11.50 -36.82 11.99
CA GLU A 393 -11.07 -37.63 10.85
C GLU A 393 -12.04 -37.40 9.68
N VAL A 394 -11.52 -36.88 8.56
CA VAL A 394 -12.27 -36.82 7.31
C VAL A 394 -11.74 -37.94 6.40
N GLU A 395 -12.55 -38.99 6.32
CA GLU A 395 -12.37 -40.13 5.41
C GLU A 395 -12.57 -39.64 3.96
N VAL A 396 -11.52 -39.61 3.16
CA VAL A 396 -11.59 -39.25 1.72
C VAL A 396 -11.80 -40.55 0.95
N LYS A 397 -13.01 -40.79 0.45
CA LYS A 397 -13.29 -41.84 -0.53
C LYS A 397 -12.75 -41.49 -1.91
N PRO A 398 -12.10 -42.41 -2.60
CA PRO A 398 -11.65 -42.19 -3.99
C PRO A 398 -12.82 -42.26 -4.95
N ARG A 399 -12.92 -41.31 -5.85
CA ARG A 399 -13.79 -41.44 -7.03
C ARG A 399 -12.99 -42.04 -8.19
N ALA A 400 -13.63 -43.01 -8.79
CA ALA A 400 -13.16 -43.73 -9.97
C ALA A 400 -13.01 -42.85 -11.22
#